data_1cd9e20eafc2443a307e85ce5c926a42
#
_entry.id   1cd9e20eafc2443a307e85ce5c926a42
#
_cell.length_a   1.000
_cell.length_b   1.000
_cell.length_c   1.000
_cell.angle_alpha   90.00
_cell.angle_beta   90.00
_cell.angle_gamma   90.00
#
_symmetry.space_group_name_H-M   'P 1'
#
loop_
_entity.id
_entity.type
_entity.pdbx_description
1 polymer ?
#
loop_
_entity_poly.entity_id
_entity_poly.type
_entity_poly.pdbx_seq_one_letter_code
_entity_poly.pdbx_strand_id
1 'polypeptide(L)'
;MNADSLTAAGLLIRFVLGGGAVAAAYILAKRIGGRWGGIFAAFPAVYLAAIITVSAGLPSGEGLPLVLEVSKGALIGMLGNIMCAVAASAFIVKYGWQKGLVRALIVWMAFVSVFYMVVSSTGVLRWLG
;
A
#
# COMPACT_ATOMS: atom_id res chain seq x y z
N MET A 1 19.25 -10.02 4.30
CA MET A 1 18.46 -9.40 3.22
C MET A 1 19.35 -9.45 1.98
N ASN A 2 19.21 -10.51 1.19
CA ASN A 2 20.06 -10.68 0.00
C ASN A 2 19.60 -9.68 -1.07
N ALA A 3 20.56 -9.03 -1.73
CA ALA A 3 20.33 -8.02 -2.76
C ALA A 3 19.54 -8.53 -3.99
N ASP A 4 19.33 -9.82 -4.08
CA ASP A 4 18.67 -10.51 -5.20
C ASP A 4 17.15 -10.21 -5.30
N SER A 5 16.53 -9.70 -4.23
CA SER A 5 15.11 -9.30 -4.27
C SER A 5 14.87 -7.97 -5.02
N LEU A 6 15.95 -7.25 -5.34
CA LEU A 6 15.93 -6.00 -6.11
C LEU A 6 16.42 -6.22 -7.55
N THR A 7 16.10 -7.35 -8.14
CA THR A 7 16.40 -7.55 -9.56
C THR A 7 15.69 -6.50 -10.41
N ALA A 8 16.35 -6.08 -11.51
CA ALA A 8 15.76 -5.12 -12.47
C ALA A 8 14.38 -5.60 -12.95
N ALA A 9 14.20 -6.91 -13.15
CA ALA A 9 12.92 -7.51 -13.50
C ALA A 9 11.87 -7.33 -12.40
N GLY A 10 12.22 -7.55 -11.14
CA GLY A 10 11.31 -7.35 -10.01
C GLY A 10 10.87 -5.89 -9.85
N LEU A 11 11.79 -4.94 -10.05
CA LEU A 11 11.47 -3.51 -10.05
C LEU A 11 10.56 -3.14 -11.23
N LEU A 12 10.83 -3.68 -12.42
CA LEU A 12 10.02 -3.44 -13.60
C LEU A 12 8.58 -3.97 -13.43
N ILE A 13 8.42 -5.17 -12.89
CA ILE A 13 7.09 -5.75 -12.60
C ILE A 13 6.32 -4.86 -11.62
N ARG A 14 6.95 -4.41 -10.54
CA ARG A 14 6.31 -3.51 -9.55
C ARG A 14 5.92 -2.17 -10.19
N PHE A 15 6.78 -1.62 -11.03
CA PHE A 15 6.52 -0.38 -11.74
C PHE A 15 5.35 -0.52 -12.72
N VAL A 16 5.34 -1.57 -13.54
CA VAL A 16 4.28 -1.81 -14.54
C VAL A 16 2.94 -2.10 -13.87
N LEU A 17 2.91 -2.98 -12.86
CA LEU A 17 1.66 -3.30 -12.15
C LEU A 17 1.15 -2.12 -11.33
N GLY A 18 2.00 -1.44 -10.57
CA GLY A 18 1.62 -0.27 -9.78
C GLY A 18 1.22 0.91 -10.65
N GLY A 19 2.05 1.28 -11.62
CA GLY A 19 1.77 2.37 -12.57
C GLY A 19 0.55 2.08 -13.44
N GLY A 20 0.41 0.84 -13.92
CA GLY A 20 -0.75 0.38 -14.69
C GLY A 20 -2.06 0.48 -13.89
N ALA A 21 -2.05 0.12 -12.61
CA ALA A 21 -3.21 0.25 -11.73
C ALA A 21 -3.61 1.73 -11.55
N VAL A 22 -2.64 2.63 -11.36
CA VAL A 22 -2.91 4.08 -11.26
C VAL A 22 -3.48 4.62 -12.57
N ALA A 23 -2.92 4.26 -13.73
CA ALA A 23 -3.43 4.65 -15.02
C ALA A 23 -4.86 4.14 -15.26
N ALA A 24 -5.13 2.87 -14.93
CA ALA A 24 -6.46 2.28 -15.02
C ALA A 24 -7.47 3.02 -14.13
N ALA A 25 -7.12 3.31 -12.88
CA ALA A 25 -7.95 4.07 -11.95
C ALA A 25 -8.30 5.46 -12.49
N TYR A 26 -7.32 6.16 -13.08
CA TYR A 26 -7.53 7.46 -13.72
C TYR A 26 -8.48 7.39 -14.91
N ILE A 27 -8.29 6.41 -15.81
CA ILE A 27 -9.14 6.20 -16.98
C ILE A 27 -10.58 5.89 -16.55
N LEU A 28 -10.74 5.01 -15.56
CA LEU A 28 -12.05 4.67 -14.99
C LEU A 28 -12.72 5.88 -14.35
N ALA A 29 -11.98 6.68 -13.57
CA ALA A 29 -12.51 7.90 -12.97
C ALA A 29 -13.03 8.87 -14.04
N LYS A 30 -12.34 9.00 -15.17
CA LYS A 30 -12.76 9.84 -16.29
C LYS A 30 -13.98 9.31 -17.05
N ARG A 31 -14.08 7.99 -17.23
CA ARG A 31 -15.11 7.37 -18.07
C ARG A 31 -16.41 7.06 -17.33
N ILE A 32 -16.32 6.55 -16.12
CA ILE A 32 -17.48 6.04 -15.36
C ILE A 32 -17.68 6.76 -14.01
N GLY A 33 -16.84 7.76 -13.72
CA GLY A 33 -16.98 8.63 -12.56
C GLY A 33 -15.95 8.38 -11.46
N GLY A 34 -15.68 9.43 -10.67
CA GLY A 34 -14.63 9.44 -9.64
C GLY A 34 -14.80 8.40 -8.54
N ARG A 35 -16.03 7.99 -8.23
CA ARG A 35 -16.31 6.93 -7.25
C ARG A 35 -15.67 5.60 -7.66
N TRP A 36 -15.85 5.19 -8.90
CA TRP A 36 -15.28 3.96 -9.45
C TRP A 36 -13.75 4.06 -9.58
N GLY A 37 -13.24 5.21 -10.03
CA GLY A 37 -11.79 5.45 -10.04
C GLY A 37 -11.17 5.32 -8.65
N GLY A 38 -11.82 5.84 -7.61
CA GLY A 38 -11.37 5.71 -6.23
C GLY A 38 -11.37 4.27 -5.72
N ILE A 39 -12.40 3.46 -6.05
CA ILE A 39 -12.44 2.03 -5.72
C ILE A 39 -11.26 1.29 -6.37
N PHE A 40 -11.00 1.56 -7.66
CA PHE A 40 -9.86 0.96 -8.35
C PHE A 40 -8.51 1.45 -7.83
N ALA A 41 -8.39 2.72 -7.44
CA ALA A 41 -7.18 3.25 -6.83
C ALA A 41 -6.85 2.60 -5.47
N ALA A 42 -7.87 2.13 -4.75
CA ALA A 42 -7.70 1.38 -3.50
C ALA A 42 -7.26 -0.08 -3.71
N PHE A 43 -7.26 -0.57 -4.96
CA PHE A 43 -6.83 -1.94 -5.26
C PHE A 43 -5.35 -2.13 -4.92
N PRO A 44 -4.98 -3.19 -4.18
CA PRO A 44 -3.63 -3.36 -3.64
C PRO A 44 -2.63 -3.90 -4.68
N ALA A 45 -2.50 -3.23 -5.84
CA ALA A 45 -1.66 -3.67 -6.94
C ALA A 45 -0.17 -3.78 -6.56
N VAL A 46 0.32 -2.82 -5.78
CA VAL A 46 1.73 -2.82 -5.32
C VAL A 46 1.99 -3.99 -4.36
N TYR A 47 1.03 -4.27 -3.48
CA TYR A 47 1.10 -5.42 -2.57
C TYR A 47 1.13 -6.74 -3.35
N LEU A 48 0.22 -6.92 -4.31
CA LEU A 48 0.20 -8.12 -5.15
C LEU A 48 1.50 -8.28 -5.96
N ALA A 49 2.01 -7.18 -6.53
CA ALA A 49 3.29 -7.20 -7.23
C ALA A 49 4.45 -7.60 -6.30
N ALA A 50 4.44 -7.15 -5.04
CA ALA A 50 5.44 -7.54 -4.05
C ALA A 50 5.37 -9.05 -3.74
N ILE A 51 4.17 -9.58 -3.50
CA ILE A 51 3.96 -11.01 -3.24
C ILE A 51 4.43 -11.86 -4.42
N ILE A 52 4.03 -11.51 -5.64
CA ILE A 52 4.42 -12.24 -6.86
C ILE A 52 5.94 -12.25 -7.01
N THR A 53 6.61 -11.11 -6.84
CA THR A 53 8.07 -11.04 -6.99
C THR A 53 8.82 -11.80 -5.91
N VAL A 54 8.33 -11.80 -4.67
CA VAL A 54 8.92 -12.60 -3.59
C VAL A 54 8.70 -14.09 -3.84
N SER A 55 7.50 -14.49 -4.25
CA SER A 55 7.19 -15.90 -4.50
C SER A 55 7.94 -16.48 -5.71
N ALA A 56 8.15 -15.66 -6.75
CA ALA A 56 8.84 -16.09 -7.96
C ALA A 56 10.37 -16.12 -7.81
N GLY A 57 10.92 -15.36 -6.85
CA GLY A 57 12.37 -15.24 -6.66
C GLY A 57 12.98 -16.21 -5.64
N LEU A 58 12.18 -17.05 -4.97
CA LEU A 58 12.64 -17.94 -3.91
C LEU A 58 12.25 -19.40 -4.19
N PRO A 59 13.06 -20.37 -3.77
CA PRO A 59 12.71 -21.79 -3.84
C PRO A 59 11.38 -22.08 -3.16
N SER A 60 10.70 -23.12 -3.59
CA SER A 60 9.39 -23.52 -3.07
C SER A 60 9.44 -23.71 -1.54
N GLY A 61 8.69 -22.88 -0.83
CA GLY A 61 8.57 -22.91 0.63
C GLY A 61 9.40 -21.87 1.39
N GLU A 62 10.52 -21.38 0.86
CA GLU A 62 11.36 -20.39 1.56
C GLU A 62 10.78 -18.97 1.51
N GLY A 63 9.92 -18.68 0.52
CA GLY A 63 9.25 -17.39 0.40
C GLY A 63 8.12 -17.16 1.39
N LEU A 64 7.55 -18.21 1.99
CA LEU A 64 6.36 -18.12 2.84
C LEU A 64 6.54 -17.21 4.07
N PRO A 65 7.64 -17.30 4.85
CA PRO A 65 7.84 -16.41 5.99
C PRO A 65 7.90 -14.93 5.57
N LEU A 66 8.59 -14.63 4.46
CA LEU A 66 8.70 -13.27 3.95
C LEU A 66 7.36 -12.73 3.43
N VAL A 67 6.59 -13.57 2.73
CA VAL A 67 5.23 -13.24 2.29
C VAL A 67 4.32 -12.92 3.49
N LEU A 68 4.40 -13.68 4.56
CA LEU A 68 3.65 -13.43 5.79
C LEU A 68 4.04 -12.08 6.43
N GLU A 69 5.33 -11.78 6.52
CA GLU A 69 5.80 -10.48 7.06
C GLU A 69 5.33 -9.31 6.19
N VAL A 70 5.44 -9.40 4.88
CA VAL A 70 4.93 -8.39 3.93
C VAL A 70 3.41 -8.23 4.10
N SER A 71 2.68 -9.32 4.29
CA SER A 71 1.23 -9.29 4.47
C SER A 71 0.82 -8.62 5.79
N LYS A 72 1.52 -8.88 6.89
CA LYS A 72 1.32 -8.20 8.18
C LYS A 72 1.53 -6.69 8.05
N GLY A 73 2.62 -6.28 7.39
CA GLY A 73 2.89 -4.87 7.11
C GLY A 73 1.83 -4.22 6.22
N ALA A 74 1.36 -4.94 5.22
CA ALA A 74 0.32 -4.47 4.30
C ALA A 74 -1.02 -4.20 5.01
N LEU A 75 -1.41 -5.04 5.98
CA LEU A 75 -2.62 -4.80 6.79
C LEU A 75 -2.55 -3.45 7.52
N ILE A 76 -1.42 -3.15 8.15
CA ILE A 76 -1.20 -1.86 8.83
C ILE A 76 -1.27 -0.70 7.81
N GLY A 77 -0.60 -0.85 6.67
CA GLY A 77 -0.61 0.15 5.60
C GLY A 77 -2.02 0.39 5.03
N MET A 78 -2.83 -0.65 4.87
CA MET A 78 -4.21 -0.53 4.37
C MET A 78 -5.11 0.24 5.36
N LEU A 79 -4.97 -0.01 6.66
CA LEU A 79 -5.66 0.80 7.69
C LEU A 79 -5.25 2.27 7.62
N GLY A 80 -3.95 2.53 7.46
CA GLY A 80 -3.42 3.88 7.23
C GLY A 80 -4.01 4.53 5.99
N ASN A 81 -4.16 3.80 4.90
CA ASN A 81 -4.76 4.31 3.66
C ASN A 81 -6.24 4.71 3.84
N ILE A 82 -7.01 3.95 4.62
CA ILE A 82 -8.40 4.32 4.96
C ILE A 82 -8.41 5.65 5.73
N MET A 83 -7.55 5.80 6.74
CA MET A 83 -7.43 7.05 7.51
C MET A 83 -6.98 8.21 6.62
N CYS A 84 -6.04 7.98 5.72
CA CYS A 84 -5.60 8.98 4.75
C CYS A 84 -6.75 9.42 3.83
N ALA A 85 -7.55 8.49 3.31
CA ALA A 85 -8.67 8.80 2.43
C ALA A 85 -9.75 9.66 3.14
N VAL A 86 -10.08 9.32 4.39
CA VAL A 86 -11.00 10.10 5.22
C VAL A 86 -10.44 11.50 5.49
N ALA A 87 -9.17 11.60 5.90
CA ALA A 87 -8.52 12.89 6.14
C ALA A 87 -8.43 13.72 4.85
N ALA A 88 -8.08 13.10 3.72
CA ALA A 88 -8.00 13.76 2.42
C ALA A 88 -9.35 14.33 1.99
N SER A 89 -10.44 13.59 2.13
CA SER A 89 -11.77 14.07 1.78
C SER A 89 -12.17 15.33 2.56
N ALA A 90 -11.86 15.38 3.86
CA ALA A 90 -12.14 16.53 4.70
C ALA A 90 -11.21 17.72 4.39
N PHE A 91 -9.92 17.47 4.26
CA PHE A 91 -8.93 18.54 4.09
C PHE A 91 -8.93 19.13 2.68
N ILE A 92 -9.18 18.34 1.63
CA ILE A 92 -9.24 18.84 0.26
C ILE A 92 -10.40 19.83 0.09
N VAL A 93 -11.56 19.52 0.66
CA VAL A 93 -12.71 20.43 0.65
C VAL A 93 -12.41 21.74 1.37
N LYS A 94 -11.71 21.68 2.51
CA LYS A 94 -11.45 22.86 3.36
C LYS A 94 -10.27 23.72 2.89
N TYR A 95 -9.21 23.11 2.36
CA TYR A 95 -7.92 23.78 2.11
C TYR A 95 -7.46 23.73 0.65
N GLY A 96 -8.28 23.15 -0.23
CA GLY A 96 -7.93 22.87 -1.62
C GLY A 96 -7.05 21.61 -1.76
N TRP A 97 -6.94 21.11 -3.00
CA TRP A 97 -6.38 19.78 -3.25
C TRP A 97 -4.90 19.64 -2.84
N GLN A 98 -4.05 20.64 -3.10
CA GLN A 98 -2.62 20.55 -2.79
C GLN A 98 -2.34 20.52 -1.29
N LYS A 99 -2.84 21.54 -0.57
CA LYS A 99 -2.67 21.65 0.89
C LYS A 99 -3.42 20.56 1.64
N GLY A 100 -4.57 20.16 1.13
CA GLY A 100 -5.38 19.08 1.70
C GLY A 100 -4.67 17.74 1.60
N LEU A 101 -4.08 17.43 0.46
CA LEU A 101 -3.35 16.17 0.24
C LEU A 101 -2.10 16.09 1.12
N VAL A 102 -1.31 17.16 1.21
CA VAL A 102 -0.11 17.17 2.10
C VAL A 102 -0.50 16.90 3.55
N ARG A 103 -1.57 17.53 4.04
CA ARG A 103 -2.06 17.30 5.41
C ARG A 103 -2.56 15.87 5.62
N ALA A 104 -3.25 15.29 4.64
CA ALA A 104 -3.70 13.91 4.69
C ALA A 104 -2.50 12.94 4.75
N LEU A 105 -1.43 13.19 4.01
CA LEU A 105 -0.20 12.40 4.06
C LEU A 105 0.50 12.50 5.43
N ILE A 106 0.50 13.68 6.05
CA ILE A 106 1.04 13.85 7.42
C ILE A 106 0.23 13.02 8.42
N VAL A 107 -1.10 13.05 8.31
CA VAL A 107 -2.00 12.23 9.16
C VAL A 107 -1.73 10.75 8.92
N TRP A 108 -1.57 10.32 7.68
CA TRP A 108 -1.22 8.94 7.34
C TRP A 108 0.09 8.51 7.99
N MET A 109 1.14 9.31 7.83
CA MET A 109 2.46 9.03 8.40
C MET A 109 2.41 8.90 9.92
N ALA A 110 1.74 9.86 10.59
CA ALA A 110 1.58 9.84 12.04
C ALA A 110 0.78 8.62 12.51
N PHE A 111 -0.34 8.33 11.84
CA PHE A 111 -1.19 7.19 12.18
C PHE A 111 -0.44 5.85 12.03
N VAL A 112 0.21 5.61 10.89
CA VAL A 112 0.92 4.36 10.64
C VAL A 112 2.08 4.20 11.62
N SER A 113 2.84 5.26 11.92
CA SER A 113 3.95 5.22 12.87
C SER A 113 3.47 4.88 14.29
N VAL A 114 2.44 5.56 14.78
CA VAL A 114 1.88 5.31 16.12
C VAL A 114 1.26 3.91 16.18
N PHE A 115 0.50 3.54 15.17
CA PHE A 115 -0.14 2.23 15.12
C PHE A 115 0.88 1.09 15.09
N TYR A 116 1.95 1.24 14.29
CA TYR A 116 3.04 0.28 14.27
C TYR A 116 3.74 0.16 15.63
N MET A 117 4.02 1.29 16.30
CA MET A 117 4.61 1.30 17.65
C MET A 117 3.72 0.57 18.66
N VAL A 118 2.41 0.83 18.64
CA VAL A 118 1.45 0.16 19.54
C VAL A 118 1.39 -1.34 19.28
N VAL A 119 1.26 -1.73 18.02
CA VAL A 119 1.15 -3.15 17.65
C VAL A 119 2.45 -3.92 17.95
N SER A 120 3.61 -3.28 17.74
CA SER A 120 4.91 -3.88 18.06
C SER A 120 5.13 -4.00 19.57
N SER A 121 4.65 -3.05 20.37
CA SER A 121 4.78 -3.08 21.84
C SER A 121 3.82 -4.06 22.52
N THR A 122 2.64 -4.28 21.93
CA THR A 122 1.63 -5.20 22.49
C THR A 122 1.90 -6.67 22.17
N GLY A 123 2.91 -6.97 21.34
CA GLY A 123 3.23 -8.35 20.95
C GLY A 123 2.18 -9.02 20.03
N VAL A 124 1.17 -8.27 19.59
CA VAL A 124 0.12 -8.79 18.68
C VAL A 124 0.72 -9.37 17.39
N LEU A 125 1.80 -8.78 16.88
CA LEU A 125 2.52 -9.30 15.72
C LEU A 125 3.17 -10.67 15.99
N ARG A 126 3.50 -10.99 17.23
CA ARG A 126 4.00 -12.32 17.63
C ARG A 126 2.90 -13.37 17.64
N TRP A 127 1.66 -12.96 17.85
CA TRP A 127 0.49 -13.86 17.91
C TRP A 127 -0.03 -14.24 16.51
N LEU A 128 0.28 -13.42 15.51
CA LEU A 128 -0.09 -13.65 14.10
C LEU A 128 0.97 -14.46 13.31
N GLY A 129 1.99 -14.93 13.94
CA GLY A 129 3.06 -15.77 13.40
C GLY A 129 3.39 -16.90 14.30
#